data_96e216661bd80455eb4b374f5df1668d
#
_entry.id   96e216661bd80455eb4b374f5df1668d
#
_cell.length_a   1.000
_cell.length_b   1.000
_cell.length_c   1.000
_cell.angle_alpha   90.00
_cell.angle_beta   90.00
_cell.angle_gamma   90.00
#
_symmetry.space_group_name_H-M   'P 1'
#
loop_
_entity.id
_entity.type
_entity.pdbx_description
1 polymer ?
#
loop_
_entity_poly.entity_id
_entity_poly.type
_entity_poly.pdbx_seq_one_letter_code
_entity_poly.pdbx_strand_id
1 'polypeptide(L)'
;FGVKVGKNAAMDPSAAGDIYSLSVGELDIESTITSGSTQGEAPGIYAKSVKRDLTANAITVKGYTNATGIHLTEGGRNLTISDMQVSAGISGNAAGIIAAPGRDNPVSTAGKLENIRIDNLEVSGGADATGIFANSITKSGQSENIIGNITVSSENGLATGIFADNADINLGGRILSSSARFNAYGIWTEN
;
A
#
# COMPACT_ATOMS: atom_id res chain seq x y z
N PHE A 1 3.83 13.41 4.79
CA PHE A 1 4.80 12.36 4.47
C PHE A 1 5.58 11.97 5.72
N GLY A 2 5.68 10.69 5.99
CA GLY A 2 6.63 10.18 6.97
C GLY A 2 8.04 10.10 6.41
N VAL A 3 8.21 9.29 5.38
CA VAL A 3 9.48 9.15 4.65
C VAL A 3 9.22 9.42 3.17
N LYS A 4 9.91 10.40 2.62
CA LYS A 4 9.87 10.70 1.19
C LYS A 4 11.28 10.69 0.61
N VAL A 5 11.48 9.94 -0.46
CA VAL A 5 12.74 9.90 -1.21
C VAL A 5 12.49 10.50 -2.60
N GLY A 6 13.11 11.64 -2.88
CA GLY A 6 12.95 12.39 -4.14
C GLY A 6 13.10 13.90 -3.97
N LYS A 7 13.10 14.65 -5.07
CA LYS A 7 13.47 16.06 -5.09
C LYS A 7 12.33 17.06 -4.88
N ASN A 8 11.06 16.68 -5.01
CA ASN A 8 9.93 17.63 -4.99
C ASN A 8 8.96 17.40 -3.83
N ALA A 9 8.31 18.49 -3.40
CA ALA A 9 7.28 18.45 -2.38
C ALA A 9 5.97 17.82 -2.87
N ALA A 10 5.67 17.84 -4.17
CA ALA A 10 4.51 17.18 -4.77
C ALA A 10 4.77 15.68 -4.97
N MET A 11 3.70 14.87 -5.07
CA MET A 11 3.78 13.47 -5.44
C MET A 11 3.96 13.33 -6.96
N ASP A 12 5.12 13.76 -7.44
CA ASP A 12 5.51 13.59 -8.84
C ASP A 12 6.30 12.27 -8.97
N PRO A 13 5.77 11.26 -9.67
CA PRO A 13 6.44 9.98 -9.84
C PRO A 13 7.82 10.10 -10.49
N SER A 14 8.00 11.08 -11.37
CA SER A 14 9.27 11.32 -12.07
C SER A 14 10.37 11.87 -11.15
N ALA A 15 9.99 12.45 -10.01
CA ALA A 15 10.90 13.02 -9.02
C ALA A 15 11.16 12.10 -7.82
N ALA A 16 10.53 10.95 -7.75
CA ALA A 16 10.76 9.97 -6.70
C ALA A 16 12.14 9.33 -6.84
N GLY A 17 12.82 9.09 -5.72
CA GLY A 17 14.13 8.44 -5.66
C GLY A 17 14.03 7.01 -5.14
N ASP A 18 15.12 6.26 -5.33
CA ASP A 18 15.23 4.90 -4.83
C ASP A 18 15.57 4.86 -3.33
N ILE A 19 14.99 3.92 -2.62
CA ILE A 19 15.42 3.46 -1.30
C ILE A 19 16.35 2.27 -1.50
N TYR A 20 17.60 2.37 -1.04
CA TYR A 20 18.46 1.19 -1.02
C TYR A 20 18.10 0.28 0.15
N SER A 21 18.19 0.79 1.37
CA SER A 21 17.74 0.08 2.56
C SER A 21 17.14 1.07 3.54
N LEU A 22 16.04 0.69 4.18
CA LEU A 22 15.34 1.48 5.18
C LEU A 22 14.88 0.57 6.31
N SER A 23 15.21 0.95 7.54
CA SER A 23 14.68 0.31 8.74
C SER A 23 13.94 1.35 9.57
N VAL A 24 12.70 1.07 9.88
CA VAL A 24 11.80 1.93 10.66
C VAL A 24 11.27 1.13 11.84
N GLY A 25 11.43 1.63 13.05
CA GLY A 25 10.78 1.06 14.23
C GLY A 25 9.28 1.33 14.15
N GLU A 26 8.90 2.58 14.33
CA GLU A 26 7.52 3.04 14.26
C GLU A 26 7.42 4.28 13.39
N LEU A 27 6.39 4.36 12.56
CA LEU A 27 6.06 5.50 11.72
C LEU A 27 4.58 5.82 11.89
N ASP A 28 4.30 6.99 12.47
CA ASP A 28 2.93 7.47 12.68
C ASP A 28 2.71 8.77 11.93
N ILE A 29 1.76 8.76 11.00
CA ILE A 29 1.43 9.88 10.13
C ILE A 29 -0.04 10.18 10.22
N GLU A 30 -0.36 11.41 10.57
CA GLU A 30 -1.71 11.93 10.56
C GLU A 30 -1.80 13.18 9.68
N SER A 31 -2.77 13.21 8.78
CA SER A 31 -3.10 14.39 7.96
C SER A 31 -4.45 14.94 8.41
N THR A 32 -4.42 16.15 8.98
CA THR A 32 -5.59 16.83 9.51
C THR A 32 -6.18 17.90 8.57
N ILE A 33 -5.81 17.90 7.30
CA ILE A 33 -6.29 18.90 6.33
C ILE A 33 -7.79 18.69 6.09
N THR A 34 -8.62 19.59 6.61
CA THR A 34 -10.05 19.40 6.75
C THR A 34 -10.92 20.02 5.64
N SER A 35 -10.40 20.80 4.70
CA SER A 35 -11.27 21.33 3.62
C SER A 35 -10.52 21.88 2.41
N GLY A 36 -11.08 21.64 1.25
CA GLY A 36 -10.89 22.45 0.03
C GLY A 36 -9.67 22.11 -0.84
N SER A 37 -8.83 21.20 -0.46
CA SER A 37 -7.71 20.79 -1.32
C SER A 37 -7.83 19.31 -1.72
N THR A 38 -7.72 19.06 -3.00
CA THR A 38 -7.57 17.72 -3.58
C THR A 38 -6.24 17.03 -3.17
N GLN A 39 -5.47 17.64 -2.27
CA GLN A 39 -4.12 17.22 -1.87
C GLN A 39 -4.04 16.67 -0.44
N GLY A 40 -5.12 16.18 0.11
CA GLY A 40 -5.13 15.57 1.45
C GLY A 40 -4.56 14.15 1.49
N GLU A 41 -3.64 13.80 0.61
CA GLU A 41 -2.97 12.50 0.64
C GLU A 41 -1.92 12.42 1.75
N ALA A 42 -1.98 11.36 2.52
CA ALA A 42 -1.01 11.04 3.56
C ALA A 42 -0.28 9.73 3.22
N PRO A 43 0.84 9.76 2.49
CA PRO A 43 1.68 8.59 2.35
C PRO A 43 2.62 8.45 3.56
N GLY A 44 2.71 7.25 4.12
CA GLY A 44 3.70 6.89 5.11
C GLY A 44 5.10 6.89 4.49
N ILE A 45 5.33 6.02 3.52
CA ILE A 45 6.58 5.94 2.76
C ILE A 45 6.26 6.17 1.28
N TYR A 46 6.98 7.11 0.65
CA TYR A 46 6.88 7.41 -0.76
C TYR A 46 8.25 7.38 -1.44
N ALA A 47 8.43 6.49 -2.41
CA ALA A 47 9.68 6.34 -3.14
C ALA A 47 9.44 5.80 -4.56
N LYS A 48 10.49 5.84 -5.39
CA LYS A 48 10.49 5.21 -6.71
C LYS A 48 10.49 3.68 -6.57
N SER A 49 11.47 3.15 -5.83
CA SER A 49 11.56 1.72 -5.55
C SER A 49 12.35 1.43 -4.27
N VAL A 50 12.22 0.20 -3.80
CA VAL A 50 13.11 -0.39 -2.79
C VAL A 50 14.06 -1.34 -3.51
N LYS A 51 15.37 -1.04 -3.49
CA LYS A 51 16.40 -1.82 -4.21
C LYS A 51 16.93 -3.01 -3.43
N ARG A 52 16.93 -2.93 -2.09
CA ARG A 52 17.42 -4.01 -1.22
C ARG A 52 16.37 -4.35 -0.18
N ASP A 53 16.31 -3.64 0.94
CA ASP A 53 15.51 -4.04 2.07
C ASP A 53 14.69 -2.86 2.62
N LEU A 54 13.43 -3.11 2.94
CA LEU A 54 12.61 -2.23 3.76
C LEU A 54 12.05 -3.05 4.91
N THR A 55 12.38 -2.65 6.13
CA THR A 55 11.86 -3.27 7.34
C THR A 55 11.14 -2.23 8.18
N ALA A 56 9.91 -2.53 8.59
CA ALA A 56 9.13 -1.69 9.50
C ALA A 56 8.43 -2.56 10.55
N ASN A 57 8.54 -2.16 11.81
CA ASN A 57 7.79 -2.82 12.89
C ASN A 57 6.33 -2.35 12.88
N ALA A 58 6.11 -1.03 12.83
CA ALA A 58 4.76 -0.48 12.74
C ALA A 58 4.71 0.72 11.79
N ILE A 59 3.65 0.78 10.99
CA ILE A 59 3.32 1.94 10.14
C ILE A 59 1.84 2.26 10.38
N THR A 60 1.57 3.46 10.90
CA THR A 60 0.21 3.98 11.04
C THR A 60 0.05 5.22 10.18
N VAL A 61 -0.94 5.21 9.29
CA VAL A 61 -1.25 6.35 8.42
C VAL A 61 -2.72 6.68 8.50
N LYS A 62 -3.03 7.92 8.88
CA LYS A 62 -4.38 8.47 8.90
C LYS A 62 -4.48 9.66 7.97
N GLY A 63 -5.29 9.55 6.94
CA GLY A 63 -5.55 10.62 5.98
C GLY A 63 -6.99 11.11 6.06
N TYR A 64 -7.21 12.43 5.89
CA TYR A 64 -8.57 12.97 5.80
C TYR A 64 -9.25 12.59 4.47
N THR A 65 -8.54 12.71 3.35
CA THR A 65 -9.06 12.36 2.03
C THR A 65 -8.49 11.03 1.54
N ASN A 66 -7.17 10.90 1.44
CA ASN A 66 -6.53 9.67 1.01
C ASN A 66 -5.40 9.28 1.96
N ALA A 67 -5.20 8.00 2.16
CA ALA A 67 -4.13 7.45 2.96
C ALA A 67 -3.44 6.29 2.24
N THR A 68 -2.12 6.25 2.29
CA THR A 68 -1.34 5.15 1.73
C THR A 68 -0.18 4.81 2.67
N GLY A 69 -0.08 3.56 3.10
CA GLY A 69 1.01 3.11 3.95
C GLY A 69 2.35 3.22 3.25
N ILE A 70 2.52 2.50 2.14
CA ILE A 70 3.71 2.53 1.30
C ILE A 70 3.31 2.73 -0.16
N HIS A 71 3.88 3.74 -0.82
CA HIS A 71 3.72 3.97 -2.25
C HIS A 71 5.08 3.92 -2.95
N LEU A 72 5.24 2.91 -3.82
CA LEU A 72 6.42 2.69 -4.64
C LEU A 72 6.02 2.81 -6.11
N THR A 73 6.53 3.81 -6.83
CA THR A 73 6.09 4.07 -8.21
C THR A 73 6.57 3.02 -9.22
N GLU A 74 7.62 2.27 -8.90
CA GLU A 74 8.15 1.18 -9.75
C GLU A 74 8.15 -0.19 -9.04
N GLY A 75 7.89 -0.24 -7.73
CA GLY A 75 7.86 -1.47 -6.97
C GLY A 75 9.03 -1.64 -5.99
N GLY A 76 9.19 -2.84 -5.44
CA GLY A 76 10.22 -3.06 -4.43
C GLY A 76 10.45 -4.53 -4.11
N ARG A 77 11.55 -4.78 -3.41
CA ARG A 77 11.91 -6.11 -2.93
C ARG A 77 12.27 -6.13 -1.45
N ASN A 78 12.19 -7.33 -0.87
CA ASN A 78 12.51 -7.60 0.53
C ASN A 78 11.78 -6.63 1.49
N LEU A 79 10.48 -6.54 1.35
CA LEU A 79 9.65 -5.75 2.25
C LEU A 79 9.22 -6.62 3.43
N THR A 80 9.63 -6.26 4.63
CA THR A 80 9.22 -6.93 5.87
C THR A 80 8.48 -5.94 6.77
N ILE A 81 7.20 -6.19 6.98
CA ILE A 81 6.31 -5.30 7.74
C ILE A 81 5.56 -6.13 8.76
N SER A 82 5.75 -5.81 10.05
CA SER A 82 5.06 -6.55 11.10
C SER A 82 3.63 -6.06 11.29
N ASP A 83 3.41 -4.75 11.34
CA ASP A 83 2.08 -4.18 11.50
C ASP A 83 1.91 -2.92 10.64
N MET A 84 0.79 -2.84 9.93
CA MET A 84 0.44 -1.66 9.14
C MET A 84 -1.04 -1.34 9.28
N GLN A 85 -1.33 -0.11 9.67
CA GLN A 85 -2.68 0.42 9.79
C GLN A 85 -2.84 1.66 8.94
N VAL A 86 -3.77 1.63 8.00
CA VAL A 86 -4.04 2.74 7.09
C VAL A 86 -5.52 3.08 7.11
N SER A 87 -5.84 4.34 7.39
CA SER A 87 -7.23 4.79 7.40
C SER A 87 -7.41 6.10 6.66
N ALA A 88 -8.49 6.19 5.88
CA ALA A 88 -8.91 7.42 5.22
C ALA A 88 -10.32 7.83 5.70
N GLY A 89 -10.63 9.13 5.63
CA GLY A 89 -11.92 9.67 6.03
C GLY A 89 -13.08 9.23 5.12
N ILE A 90 -14.29 9.69 5.44
CA ILE A 90 -15.58 9.21 4.87
C ILE A 90 -15.66 9.15 3.34
N SER A 91 -14.96 10.02 2.64
CA SER A 91 -14.92 10.02 1.17
C SER A 91 -13.53 9.71 0.63
N GLY A 92 -12.63 9.24 1.49
CA GLY A 92 -11.24 9.02 1.16
C GLY A 92 -10.95 7.58 0.78
N ASN A 93 -9.97 7.41 -0.08
CA ASN A 93 -9.44 6.10 -0.42
C ASN A 93 -8.29 5.72 0.50
N ALA A 94 -8.22 4.46 0.90
CA ALA A 94 -7.12 3.92 1.67
C ALA A 94 -6.39 2.82 0.91
N ALA A 95 -5.06 2.78 1.03
CA ALA A 95 -4.27 1.67 0.53
C ALA A 95 -3.11 1.33 1.46
N GLY A 96 -2.89 0.05 1.69
CA GLY A 96 -1.74 -0.42 2.47
C GLY A 96 -0.46 -0.25 1.68
N ILE A 97 -0.29 -1.02 0.60
CA ILE A 97 0.88 -0.96 -0.28
C ILE A 97 0.42 -0.73 -1.72
N ILE A 98 0.99 0.27 -2.37
CA ILE A 98 0.84 0.51 -3.80
C ILE A 98 2.21 0.37 -4.46
N ALA A 99 2.31 -0.55 -5.43
CA ALA A 99 3.45 -0.66 -6.33
C ALA A 99 2.98 -0.27 -7.75
N ALA A 100 2.83 1.05 -7.97
CA ALA A 100 2.36 1.63 -9.23
C ALA A 100 2.72 3.12 -9.31
N PRO A 101 2.87 3.71 -10.51
CA PRO A 101 3.14 5.14 -10.69
C PRO A 101 2.01 6.03 -10.18
N GLY A 102 0.78 5.56 -10.20
CA GLY A 102 -0.40 6.27 -9.73
C GLY A 102 -1.52 5.30 -9.36
N ARG A 103 -2.42 5.77 -8.52
CA ARG A 103 -3.52 4.97 -7.97
C ARG A 103 -4.60 4.64 -9.00
N ASP A 104 -4.78 5.52 -9.99
CA ASP A 104 -5.89 5.48 -10.94
C ASP A 104 -5.55 4.77 -12.27
N ASN A 105 -4.36 4.19 -12.40
CA ASN A 105 -3.97 3.48 -13.61
C ASN A 105 -3.47 2.06 -13.30
N PRO A 106 -4.40 1.12 -13.13
CA PRO A 106 -4.08 -0.21 -12.63
C PRO A 106 -3.29 -1.09 -13.59
N VAL A 107 -3.41 -0.93 -14.89
CA VAL A 107 -3.14 -2.06 -15.79
C VAL A 107 -1.82 -2.00 -16.55
N SER A 108 -1.23 -0.85 -16.82
CA SER A 108 -0.06 -0.84 -17.73
C SER A 108 1.28 -0.47 -17.13
N THR A 109 1.29 0.03 -15.90
CA THR A 109 2.50 0.62 -15.27
C THR A 109 2.69 0.27 -13.80
N ALA A 110 1.89 -0.65 -13.25
CA ALA A 110 2.07 -1.12 -11.88
C ALA A 110 3.43 -1.83 -11.72
N GLY A 111 4.07 -1.61 -10.59
CA GLY A 111 5.38 -2.18 -10.32
C GLY A 111 5.30 -3.60 -9.76
N LYS A 112 6.47 -4.19 -9.62
CA LYS A 112 6.65 -5.53 -9.08
C LYS A 112 6.99 -5.46 -7.59
N LEU A 113 6.35 -6.31 -6.81
CA LEU A 113 6.76 -6.63 -5.44
C LEU A 113 7.43 -8.01 -5.41
N GLU A 114 8.55 -8.11 -4.69
CA GLU A 114 9.35 -9.32 -4.66
C GLU A 114 9.82 -9.61 -3.22
N ASN A 115 9.66 -10.85 -2.77
CA ASN A 115 10.06 -11.29 -1.43
C ASN A 115 9.44 -10.41 -0.34
N ILE A 116 8.12 -10.36 -0.29
CA ILE A 116 7.42 -9.56 0.72
C ILE A 116 6.98 -10.44 1.89
N ARG A 117 7.12 -9.87 3.09
CA ARG A 117 6.55 -10.43 4.32
C ARG A 117 5.73 -9.37 5.02
N ILE A 118 4.47 -9.66 5.23
CA ILE A 118 3.54 -8.80 5.95
C ILE A 118 2.84 -9.66 7.00
N ASP A 119 3.00 -9.33 8.27
CA ASP A 119 2.37 -10.12 9.32
C ASP A 119 0.93 -9.65 9.56
N ASN A 120 0.68 -8.33 9.69
CA ASN A 120 -0.66 -7.77 9.82
C ASN A 120 -0.82 -6.51 8.96
N LEU A 121 -1.92 -6.40 8.24
CA LEU A 121 -2.30 -5.24 7.45
C LEU A 121 -3.78 -4.91 7.67
N GLU A 122 -4.08 -3.72 8.17
CA GLU A 122 -5.43 -3.21 8.32
C GLU A 122 -5.61 -1.94 7.49
N VAL A 123 -6.62 -1.93 6.62
CA VAL A 123 -6.92 -0.81 5.73
C VAL A 123 -8.40 -0.46 5.80
N SER A 124 -8.71 0.80 6.10
CA SER A 124 -10.09 1.28 6.13
C SER A 124 -10.25 2.54 5.29
N GLY A 125 -11.18 2.52 4.33
CA GLY A 125 -11.50 3.64 3.45
C GLY A 125 -12.96 4.06 3.56
N GLY A 126 -13.22 5.36 3.51
CA GLY A 126 -14.58 5.87 3.35
C GLY A 126 -15.11 5.68 1.93
N ALA A 127 -14.23 5.72 0.92
CA ALA A 127 -14.47 5.29 -0.45
C ALA A 127 -13.78 3.93 -0.65
N ASP A 128 -12.91 3.78 -1.64
CA ASP A 128 -12.24 2.50 -1.88
C ASP A 128 -11.16 2.18 -0.84
N ALA A 129 -11.00 0.90 -0.56
CA ALA A 129 -9.94 0.38 0.30
C ALA A 129 -9.21 -0.78 -0.38
N THR A 130 -7.89 -0.74 -0.39
CA THR A 130 -7.05 -1.79 -0.99
C THR A 130 -5.91 -2.16 -0.06
N GLY A 131 -5.76 -3.43 0.27
CA GLY A 131 -4.64 -3.91 1.08
C GLY A 131 -3.32 -3.78 0.31
N ILE A 132 -3.17 -4.55 -0.76
CA ILE A 132 -1.97 -4.54 -1.62
C ILE A 132 -2.42 -4.37 -3.07
N PHE A 133 -1.79 -3.44 -3.76
CA PHE A 133 -1.96 -3.20 -5.18
C PHE A 133 -0.61 -3.27 -5.90
N ALA A 134 -0.46 -4.24 -6.82
CA ALA A 134 0.76 -4.42 -7.59
C ALA A 134 0.46 -5.07 -8.95
N ASN A 135 1.31 -4.85 -9.96
CA ASN A 135 1.24 -5.63 -11.21
C ASN A 135 1.60 -7.10 -10.96
N SER A 136 2.65 -7.32 -10.19
CA SER A 136 3.00 -8.69 -9.83
C SER A 136 3.60 -8.78 -8.43
N ILE A 137 3.32 -9.90 -7.77
CA ILE A 137 3.94 -10.31 -6.52
C ILE A 137 4.67 -11.62 -6.79
N THR A 138 5.99 -11.59 -6.79
CA THR A 138 6.81 -12.73 -7.18
C THR A 138 7.86 -13.03 -6.12
N LYS A 139 8.39 -14.24 -6.15
CA LYS A 139 9.54 -14.62 -5.32
C LYS A 139 10.83 -14.65 -6.14
N SER A 140 11.94 -14.45 -5.46
CA SER A 140 13.27 -14.60 -6.02
C SER A 140 14.10 -15.58 -5.19
N GLY A 141 14.64 -16.56 -5.85
CA GLY A 141 15.40 -17.62 -5.19
C GLY A 141 14.52 -18.51 -4.31
N GLN A 142 14.97 -18.76 -3.10
CA GLN A 142 14.26 -19.59 -2.11
C GLN A 142 13.37 -18.78 -1.15
N SER A 143 13.34 -17.46 -1.30
CA SER A 143 12.49 -16.59 -0.48
C SER A 143 11.02 -16.77 -0.85
N GLU A 144 10.15 -16.71 0.13
CA GLU A 144 8.71 -16.79 -0.05
C GLU A 144 8.05 -15.45 0.20
N ASN A 145 6.99 -15.16 -0.55
CA ASN A 145 6.07 -14.08 -0.21
C ASN A 145 5.11 -14.59 0.86
N ILE A 146 5.24 -14.08 2.08
CA ILE A 146 4.43 -14.49 3.21
C ILE A 146 3.46 -13.38 3.54
N ILE A 147 2.18 -13.65 3.39
CA ILE A 147 1.10 -12.73 3.75
C ILE A 147 0.37 -13.30 4.96
N GLY A 148 0.45 -12.62 6.08
CA GLY A 148 -0.28 -12.95 7.30
C GLY A 148 -1.74 -12.50 7.22
N ASN A 149 -2.17 -11.68 8.17
CA ASN A 149 -3.55 -11.20 8.20
C ASN A 149 -3.72 -9.91 7.40
N ILE A 150 -4.71 -9.88 6.53
CA ILE A 150 -5.15 -8.66 5.85
C ILE A 150 -6.61 -8.42 6.19
N THR A 151 -6.91 -7.25 6.73
CA THR A 151 -8.28 -6.77 6.94
C THR A 151 -8.49 -5.50 6.13
N VAL A 152 -9.45 -5.51 5.22
CA VAL A 152 -9.79 -4.35 4.39
C VAL A 152 -11.27 -4.05 4.53
N SER A 153 -11.59 -2.80 4.83
CA SER A 153 -12.97 -2.34 4.94
C SER A 153 -13.21 -1.06 4.15
N SER A 154 -14.35 -0.98 3.49
CA SER A 154 -14.81 0.22 2.78
C SER A 154 -16.25 0.54 3.18
N GLU A 155 -16.57 1.84 3.36
CA GLU A 155 -17.94 2.27 3.63
C GLU A 155 -18.75 2.46 2.34
N ASN A 156 -18.18 3.12 1.34
CA ASN A 156 -18.89 3.58 0.14
C ASN A 156 -18.20 3.19 -1.18
N GLY A 157 -17.25 2.26 -1.17
CA GLY A 157 -16.52 1.82 -2.36
C GLY A 157 -16.14 0.35 -2.31
N LEU A 158 -15.21 -0.03 -3.16
CA LEU A 158 -14.69 -1.39 -3.23
C LEU A 158 -13.75 -1.68 -2.06
N ALA A 159 -13.80 -2.90 -1.55
CA ALA A 159 -12.81 -3.42 -0.60
C ALA A 159 -12.03 -4.57 -1.26
N THR A 160 -10.72 -4.39 -1.47
CA THR A 160 -9.89 -5.41 -2.11
C THR A 160 -8.70 -5.76 -1.21
N GLY A 161 -8.58 -7.02 -0.81
CA GLY A 161 -7.45 -7.49 0.00
C GLY A 161 -6.15 -7.39 -0.78
N ILE A 162 -6.04 -8.12 -1.89
CA ILE A 162 -4.88 -8.10 -2.78
C ILE A 162 -5.37 -7.94 -4.22
N PHE A 163 -4.82 -6.97 -4.93
CA PHE A 163 -4.96 -6.83 -6.38
C PHE A 163 -3.59 -7.01 -7.03
N ALA A 164 -3.47 -8.02 -7.90
CA ALA A 164 -2.25 -8.23 -8.69
C ALA A 164 -2.57 -9.06 -9.93
N ASP A 165 -1.97 -8.72 -11.09
CA ASP A 165 -2.14 -9.53 -12.32
C ASP A 165 -1.52 -10.92 -12.16
N ASN A 166 -0.37 -10.99 -11.48
CA ASN A 166 0.30 -12.25 -11.15
C ASN A 166 0.72 -12.25 -9.68
N ALA A 167 0.36 -13.29 -8.95
CA ALA A 167 0.70 -13.41 -7.53
C ALA A 167 1.19 -14.82 -7.17
N ASP A 168 2.44 -14.89 -6.70
CA ASP A 168 3.02 -16.09 -6.05
C ASP A 168 3.12 -15.77 -4.55
N ILE A 169 2.10 -16.14 -3.78
CA ILE A 169 1.97 -15.81 -2.36
C ILE A 169 1.68 -17.04 -1.53
N ASN A 170 2.26 -17.08 -0.34
CA ASN A 170 1.93 -18.02 0.71
C ASN A 170 1.09 -17.28 1.77
N LEU A 171 -0.16 -17.66 1.92
CA LEU A 171 -1.06 -17.10 2.92
C LEU A 171 -0.83 -17.80 4.26
N GLY A 172 -0.08 -17.13 5.14
CA GLY A 172 0.13 -17.60 6.52
C GLY A 172 -1.00 -17.23 7.48
N GLY A 173 -1.96 -16.41 7.03
CA GLY A 173 -3.07 -15.93 7.83
C GLY A 173 -4.37 -15.84 7.03
N ARG A 174 -5.20 -14.83 7.31
CA ARG A 174 -6.53 -14.65 6.73
C ARG A 174 -6.66 -13.31 5.99
N ILE A 175 -7.31 -13.33 4.84
CA ILE A 175 -7.77 -12.11 4.16
C ILE A 175 -9.26 -11.93 4.44
N LEU A 176 -9.61 -10.79 5.02
CA LEU A 176 -10.97 -10.36 5.28
C LEU A 176 -11.21 -9.04 4.56
N SER A 177 -12.03 -9.06 3.53
CA SER A 177 -12.45 -7.85 2.82
C SER A 177 -13.94 -7.65 3.01
N SER A 178 -14.35 -6.44 3.37
CA SER A 178 -15.74 -6.09 3.59
C SER A 178 -16.06 -4.72 3.00
N SER A 179 -17.19 -4.60 2.33
CA SER A 179 -17.74 -3.33 1.88
C SER A 179 -19.19 -3.21 2.32
N ALA A 180 -19.58 -2.02 2.79
CA ALA A 180 -20.96 -1.81 3.24
C ALA A 180 -21.95 -1.66 2.06
N ARG A 181 -21.49 -1.25 0.88
CA ARG A 181 -22.37 -0.90 -0.26
C ARG A 181 -21.97 -1.49 -1.61
N PHE A 182 -20.73 -1.94 -1.75
CA PHE A 182 -20.18 -2.45 -3.01
C PHE A 182 -19.59 -3.85 -2.85
N ASN A 183 -18.84 -4.30 -3.84
CA ASN A 183 -18.22 -5.60 -3.81
C ASN A 183 -16.99 -5.63 -2.86
N ALA A 184 -16.72 -6.80 -2.32
CA ALA A 184 -15.54 -7.07 -1.55
C ALA A 184 -14.81 -8.28 -2.15
N TYR A 185 -13.51 -8.13 -2.40
CA TYR A 185 -12.65 -9.16 -2.99
C TYR A 185 -11.51 -9.49 -2.04
N GLY A 186 -11.29 -10.77 -1.75
CA GLY A 186 -10.12 -11.21 -1.00
C GLY A 186 -8.85 -11.05 -1.84
N ILE A 187 -8.80 -11.73 -2.99
CA ILE A 187 -7.74 -11.62 -3.98
C ILE A 187 -8.42 -11.41 -5.34
N TRP A 188 -7.94 -10.41 -6.06
CA TRP A 188 -8.39 -10.12 -7.41
C TRP A 188 -7.19 -10.12 -8.36
N THR A 189 -7.25 -10.98 -9.37
CA THR A 189 -6.26 -11.03 -10.46
C THR A 189 -6.93 -10.75 -11.79
N GLU A 190 -6.27 -9.99 -12.65
CA GLU A 190 -6.69 -9.77 -14.04
C GLU A 190 -5.72 -10.52 -14.97
N ASN A 191 -6.24 -11.16 -16.02
CA ASN A 191 -5.47 -11.83 -17.08
C ASN A 191 -5.42 -10.94 -18.33
#